data_5197ef80d0155ec2d3ee64bca06f9fd0
#
_entry.id   5197ef80d0155ec2d3ee64bca06f9fd0
#
_cell.length_a   1.000
_cell.length_b   1.000
_cell.length_c   1.000
_cell.angle_alpha   90.00
_cell.angle_beta   90.00
_cell.angle_gamma   90.00
#
_symmetry.space_group_name_H-M   'P 1'
#
loop_
_entity.id
_entity.type
_entity.pdbx_description
1 polymer ?
#
loop_
_entity_poly.entity_id
_entity_poly.type
_entity_poly.pdbx_seq_one_letter_code
_entity_poly.pdbx_strand_id
1 'polypeptide(L)'
;ALRGGRSSDASYAAAKAGILNLSKCFALHGAAYNITSNAVCPGNILTPMGKTLSWSQKDPKTYIPLGRYGTAEDIANAVLFYASDLSSYVTGDAMNINGGLYM
;
A
#
# COMPACT_ATOMS: atom_id res chain seq x y z
N ALA A 1 -4.74 -3.34 -6.10
CA ALA A 1 -4.45 -4.76 -6.33
C ALA A 1 -5.29 -5.68 -5.43
N LEU A 2 -5.55 -5.28 -4.19
CA LEU A 2 -6.33 -6.08 -3.22
C LEU A 2 -7.84 -6.09 -3.51
N ARG A 3 -8.32 -5.18 -4.30
CA ARG A 3 -9.74 -5.01 -4.61
C ARG A 3 -10.04 -5.33 -6.06
N GLY A 4 -9.94 -6.40 -6.58
CA GLY A 4 -10.33 -6.68 -7.97
C GLY A 4 -10.33 -5.43 -8.88
N GLY A 5 -9.66 -5.43 -9.98
CA GLY A 5 -9.53 -4.27 -10.86
C GLY A 5 -10.86 -3.87 -11.50
N ARG A 6 -10.95 -2.64 -11.96
CA ARG A 6 -11.93 -2.26 -12.97
C ARG A 6 -11.52 -2.90 -14.29
N SER A 7 -12.46 -3.15 -15.19
CA SER A 7 -12.15 -3.71 -16.51
C SER A 7 -11.13 -2.88 -17.32
N SER A 8 -11.10 -1.56 -17.08
CA SER A 8 -10.13 -0.63 -17.68
C SER A 8 -8.71 -0.72 -17.11
N ASP A 9 -8.54 -1.35 -15.96
CA ASP A 9 -7.29 -1.32 -15.19
C ASP A 9 -6.66 -2.71 -15.02
N ALA A 10 -7.03 -3.67 -15.89
CA ALA A 10 -6.61 -5.07 -15.76
C ALA A 10 -5.09 -5.24 -15.73
N SER A 11 -4.37 -4.56 -16.62
CA SER A 11 -2.89 -4.60 -16.66
C SER A 11 -2.26 -4.01 -15.41
N TYR A 12 -2.79 -2.89 -14.93
CA TYR A 12 -2.36 -2.27 -13.69
C TYR A 12 -2.60 -3.18 -12.49
N ALA A 13 -3.81 -3.73 -12.38
CA ALA A 13 -4.16 -4.64 -11.28
C ALA A 13 -3.29 -5.90 -11.28
N ALA A 14 -3.06 -6.51 -12.45
CA ALA A 14 -2.18 -7.66 -12.60
C ALA A 14 -0.74 -7.33 -12.20
N ALA A 15 -0.19 -6.21 -12.66
CA ALA A 15 1.15 -5.76 -12.32
C ALA A 15 1.31 -5.55 -10.80
N LYS A 16 0.36 -4.87 -10.17
CA LYS A 16 0.41 -4.61 -8.72
C LYS A 16 0.23 -5.88 -7.89
N ALA A 17 -0.63 -6.81 -8.32
CA ALA A 17 -0.75 -8.12 -7.69
C ALA A 17 0.55 -8.94 -7.82
N GLY A 18 1.19 -8.88 -8.98
CA GLY A 18 2.49 -9.51 -9.24
C GLY A 18 3.57 -8.99 -8.30
N ILE A 19 3.64 -7.67 -8.08
CA ILE A 19 4.60 -7.05 -7.14
C ILE A 19 4.40 -7.57 -5.71
N LEU A 20 3.15 -7.72 -5.25
CA LEU A 20 2.88 -8.24 -3.90
C LEU A 20 3.37 -9.69 -3.75
N ASN A 21 3.14 -10.54 -4.76
CA ASN A 21 3.65 -11.91 -4.73
C ASN A 21 5.16 -11.97 -4.87
N LEU A 22 5.77 -11.13 -5.71
CA LEU A 22 7.22 -11.05 -5.84
C LEU A 22 7.88 -10.64 -4.51
N SER A 23 7.29 -9.70 -3.76
CA SER A 23 7.76 -9.33 -2.42
C SER A 23 7.78 -10.53 -1.46
N LYS A 24 6.77 -11.41 -1.53
CA LYS A 24 6.74 -12.63 -0.73
C LYS A 24 7.84 -13.62 -1.13
N CYS A 25 8.11 -13.75 -2.42
CA CYS A 25 9.22 -14.57 -2.89
C CYS A 25 10.56 -14.04 -2.37
N PHE A 26 10.78 -12.73 -2.41
CA PHE A 26 11.97 -12.11 -1.83
C PHE A 26 12.05 -12.30 -0.31
N ALA A 27 10.93 -12.25 0.39
CA ALA A 27 10.87 -12.53 1.83
C ALA A 27 11.38 -13.95 2.14
N LEU A 28 10.91 -14.94 1.39
CA LEU A 28 11.34 -16.35 1.57
C LEU A 28 12.83 -16.52 1.26
N HIS A 29 13.33 -15.97 0.16
CA HIS A 29 14.74 -16.07 -0.19
C HIS A 29 15.64 -15.28 0.75
N GLY A 30 15.22 -14.10 1.16
CA GLY A 30 15.99 -13.20 2.02
C GLY A 30 16.11 -13.68 3.46
N ALA A 31 15.18 -14.50 3.92
CA ALA A 31 15.13 -14.95 5.32
C ALA A 31 16.43 -15.65 5.76
N ALA A 32 17.03 -16.46 4.91
CA ALA A 32 18.30 -17.13 5.19
C ALA A 32 19.48 -16.15 5.39
N TYR A 33 19.33 -14.91 4.93
CA TYR A 33 20.34 -13.85 5.01
C TYR A 33 19.91 -12.74 6.00
N ASN A 34 18.87 -12.99 6.81
CA ASN A 34 18.30 -11.99 7.72
C ASN A 34 17.83 -10.71 7.00
N ILE A 35 17.31 -10.88 5.79
CA ILE A 35 16.73 -9.81 4.99
C ILE A 35 15.21 -9.94 5.02
N THR A 36 14.50 -8.85 5.34
CA THR A 36 13.05 -8.78 5.26
C THR A 36 12.60 -8.12 3.96
N SER A 37 11.45 -8.53 3.44
CA SER A 37 10.82 -7.92 2.28
C SER A 37 9.33 -7.76 2.55
N ASN A 38 8.86 -6.51 2.54
CA ASN A 38 7.49 -6.14 2.83
C ASN A 38 6.95 -5.15 1.79
N ALA A 39 5.64 -5.03 1.68
CA ALA A 39 4.99 -4.12 0.76
C ALA A 39 4.14 -3.09 1.50
N VAL A 40 4.11 -1.86 1.00
CA VAL A 40 3.21 -0.80 1.45
C VAL A 40 2.11 -0.62 0.40
N CYS A 41 0.85 -0.65 0.83
CA CYS A 41 -0.33 -0.53 -0.04
C CYS A 41 -1.09 0.76 0.26
N PRO A 42 -0.72 1.90 -0.37
CA PRO A 42 -1.39 3.17 -0.16
C PRO A 42 -2.83 3.15 -0.68
N GLY A 43 -3.72 3.85 0.02
CA GLY A 43 -5.04 4.22 -0.48
C GLY A 43 -5.00 5.54 -1.28
N ASN A 44 -6.00 6.38 -1.05
CA ASN A 44 -6.09 7.70 -1.69
C ASN A 44 -5.21 8.71 -0.94
N ILE A 45 -4.07 9.04 -1.51
CA ILE A 45 -3.04 9.89 -0.90
C ILE A 45 -2.98 11.24 -1.64
N LEU A 46 -3.08 12.35 -0.90
CA LEU A 46 -2.98 13.70 -1.46
C LEU A 46 -1.51 14.01 -1.84
N THR A 47 -1.21 13.73 -3.08
CA THR A 47 0.03 14.09 -3.75
C THR A 47 -0.29 15.01 -4.95
N PRO A 48 0.68 15.67 -5.58
CA PRO A 48 0.44 16.43 -6.81
C PRO A 48 -0.31 15.59 -7.87
N MET A 49 0.08 14.33 -8.09
CA MET A 49 -0.65 13.42 -8.98
C MET A 49 -2.03 13.05 -8.43
N GLY A 50 -2.14 12.76 -7.14
CA GLY A 50 -3.41 12.39 -6.50
C GLY A 50 -4.48 13.47 -6.67
N LYS A 51 -4.11 14.74 -6.61
CA LYS A 51 -5.01 15.89 -6.80
C LYS A 51 -5.61 15.97 -8.21
N THR A 52 -5.01 15.34 -9.21
CA THR A 52 -5.53 15.31 -10.59
C THR A 52 -6.52 14.19 -10.83
N LEU A 53 -6.66 13.26 -9.89
CA LEU A 53 -7.52 12.09 -10.05
C LEU A 53 -8.96 12.38 -9.60
N SER A 54 -9.92 11.73 -10.25
CA SER A 54 -11.36 11.98 -10.03
C SER A 54 -11.82 11.79 -8.58
N TRP A 55 -11.17 10.91 -7.82
CA TRP A 55 -11.52 10.69 -6.43
C TRP A 55 -11.19 11.90 -5.53
N SER A 56 -10.20 12.73 -5.89
CA SER A 56 -9.80 13.90 -5.10
C SER A 56 -10.86 15.03 -5.11
N GLN A 57 -11.86 14.93 -5.99
CA GLN A 57 -12.99 15.86 -6.05
C GLN A 57 -14.15 15.44 -5.14
N LYS A 58 -14.06 14.27 -4.49
CA LYS A 58 -15.09 13.74 -3.60
C LYS A 58 -14.79 14.11 -2.15
N ASP A 59 -15.83 14.28 -1.33
CA ASP A 59 -15.64 14.40 0.10
C ASP A 59 -15.19 13.04 0.69
N PRO A 60 -13.98 12.94 1.27
CA PRO A 60 -13.47 11.69 1.83
C PRO A 60 -14.36 11.12 2.93
N LYS A 61 -15.08 11.96 3.66
CA LYS A 61 -16.00 11.54 4.73
C LYS A 61 -17.15 10.65 4.23
N THR A 62 -17.43 10.68 2.95
CA THR A 62 -18.54 9.90 2.36
C THR A 62 -18.15 8.46 2.04
N TYR A 63 -16.84 8.12 2.00
CA TYR A 63 -16.41 6.80 1.54
C TYR A 63 -15.10 6.26 2.16
N ILE A 64 -14.35 7.09 2.90
CA ILE A 64 -13.16 6.64 3.64
C ILE A 64 -13.55 6.58 5.13
N PRO A 65 -13.48 5.42 5.80
CA PRO A 65 -13.87 5.29 7.20
C PRO A 65 -13.17 6.28 8.15
N LEU A 66 -11.88 6.57 7.97
CA LEU A 66 -11.17 7.59 8.76
C LEU A 66 -11.54 9.03 8.35
N GLY A 67 -12.40 9.24 7.36
CA GLY A 67 -12.97 10.53 6.97
C GLY A 67 -11.98 11.53 6.35
N ARG A 68 -10.77 11.09 5.98
CA ARG A 68 -9.75 11.94 5.37
C ARG A 68 -8.94 11.20 4.30
N TYR A 69 -8.34 11.95 3.43
CA TYR A 69 -7.28 11.43 2.57
C TYR A 69 -6.01 11.18 3.37
N GLY A 70 -5.21 10.22 2.92
CA GLY A 70 -3.87 10.04 3.44
C GLY A 70 -2.90 11.11 2.94
N THR A 71 -1.81 11.28 3.66
CA THR A 71 -0.70 12.17 3.32
C THR A 71 0.54 11.36 2.94
N ALA A 72 1.52 12.00 2.30
CA ALA A 72 2.80 11.37 2.04
C ALA A 72 3.49 10.92 3.35
N GLU A 73 3.29 11.67 4.44
CA GLU A 73 3.84 11.36 5.75
C GLU A 73 3.20 10.08 6.35
N ASP A 74 1.89 9.84 6.15
CA ASP A 74 1.26 8.59 6.57
C ASP A 74 1.96 7.38 5.93
N ILE A 75 2.37 7.49 4.67
CA ILE A 75 3.11 6.44 3.96
C ILE A 75 4.55 6.35 4.45
N ALA A 76 5.22 7.48 4.63
CA ALA A 76 6.60 7.52 5.11
C ALA A 76 6.75 6.87 6.49
N ASN A 77 5.79 7.08 7.40
CA ASN A 77 5.77 6.46 8.72
C ASN A 77 5.68 4.92 8.64
N ALA A 78 4.88 4.39 7.72
CA ALA A 78 4.80 2.95 7.50
C ALA A 78 6.11 2.36 6.93
N VAL A 79 6.74 3.09 6.00
CA VAL A 79 8.07 2.71 5.47
C VAL A 79 9.12 2.76 6.57
N LEU A 80 9.10 3.79 7.41
CA LEU A 80 10.01 3.91 8.55
C LEU A 80 9.85 2.75 9.54
N PHE A 81 8.62 2.32 9.83
CA PHE A 81 8.37 1.13 10.63
C PHE A 81 9.05 -0.10 10.04
N TYR A 82 8.84 -0.38 8.75
CA TYR A 82 9.48 -1.53 8.07
C TYR A 82 11.00 -1.41 7.99
N ALA A 83 11.54 -0.20 7.90
CA ALA A 83 12.98 0.04 7.82
C ALA A 83 13.68 0.05 9.20
N SER A 84 12.93 -0.06 10.29
CA SER A 84 13.45 -0.02 11.66
C SER A 84 13.45 -1.39 12.32
N ASP A 85 14.16 -1.51 13.45
CA ASP A 85 14.20 -2.72 14.27
C ASP A 85 12.83 -3.08 14.88
N LEU A 86 11.86 -2.13 14.88
CA LEU A 86 10.49 -2.39 15.32
C LEU A 86 9.78 -3.47 14.50
N SER A 87 10.20 -3.66 13.26
CA SER A 87 9.66 -4.67 12.36
C SER A 87 10.57 -5.89 12.18
N SER A 88 11.50 -6.14 13.12
CA SER A 88 12.52 -7.19 13.00
C SER A 88 11.95 -8.61 12.82
N TYR A 89 10.69 -8.84 13.16
CA TYR A 89 9.99 -10.13 12.97
C TYR A 89 8.87 -10.05 11.93
N VAL A 90 8.93 -9.07 11.02
CA VAL A 90 7.93 -8.85 9.96
C VAL A 90 8.58 -9.03 8.60
N THR A 91 8.13 -10.03 7.84
CA THR A 91 8.55 -10.23 6.45
C THR A 91 7.43 -10.87 5.64
N GLY A 92 7.33 -10.55 4.35
CA GLY A 92 6.28 -11.03 3.46
C GLY A 92 4.92 -10.35 3.67
N ASP A 93 4.86 -9.29 4.49
CA ASP A 93 3.64 -8.57 4.79
C ASP A 93 3.29 -7.52 3.70
N ALA A 94 2.00 -7.17 3.64
CA ALA A 94 1.48 -6.11 2.77
C ALA A 94 0.58 -5.18 3.59
N MET A 95 1.17 -4.12 4.15
CA MET A 95 0.47 -3.20 5.03
C MET A 95 -0.42 -2.24 4.25
N ASN A 96 -1.71 -2.24 4.57
CA ASN A 96 -2.68 -1.31 4.04
C ASN A 96 -2.65 0.03 4.78
N ILE A 97 -2.27 1.11 4.07
CA ILE A 97 -2.30 2.48 4.58
C ILE A 97 -3.35 3.26 3.79
N ASN A 98 -4.62 3.00 4.07
CA ASN A 98 -5.72 3.43 3.22
C ASN A 98 -6.93 4.02 3.97
N GLY A 99 -6.81 4.25 5.29
CA GLY A 99 -7.88 4.81 6.10
C GLY A 99 -9.14 3.93 6.21
N GLY A 100 -9.01 2.62 5.97
CA GLY A 100 -10.12 1.67 5.95
C GLY A 100 -10.84 1.59 4.60
N LEU A 101 -10.34 2.27 3.55
CA LEU A 101 -10.96 2.28 2.23
C LEU A 101 -11.10 0.86 1.64
N TYR A 102 -10.18 -0.03 1.97
CA TYR A 102 -10.20 -1.46 1.63
C TYR A 102 -9.76 -2.26 2.86
N MET A 103 -10.59 -3.16 3.28
CA MET A 103 -10.34 -4.08 4.38
C MET A 103 -10.47 -5.52 3.87
#